data_5ea9fb33d847f41d001ad02a2204d835
#
_entry.id   5ea9fb33d847f41d001ad02a2204d835
#
_cell.length_a   1.000
_cell.length_b   1.000
_cell.length_c   1.000
_cell.angle_alpha   90.00
_cell.angle_beta   90.00
_cell.angle_gamma   90.00
#
_symmetry.space_group_name_H-M   'P 1'
#
loop_
_entity.id
_entity.type
_entity.pdbx_description
1 polymer ?
#
loop_
_entity_poly.entity_id
_entity_poly.type
_entity_poly.pdbx_seq_one_letter_code
_entity_poly.pdbx_strand_id
1 'polypeptide(L)'
;MSVMDRDIKHLLNTYYYRDKHTERLAPGELWSTDHAVKNMKDQRTYERYNKLETIINERTTKSRGTFVMPRQQKDRARYLIQHLDFNTSRTNEQQFIVMILIYVKLESNHNARVIHYYPMLEDYNIPVTTFIKFLVNLNKFHNEN
;
A
#
# COMPACT_ATOMS: atom_id res chain seq x y z
N MET A 1 15.30 5.62 10.38
CA MET A 1 14.38 5.56 9.23
C MET A 1 14.32 4.14 8.72
N SER A 2 13.14 3.63 8.46
CA SER A 2 12.98 2.27 7.96
C SER A 2 13.45 2.15 6.52
N VAL A 3 13.69 0.91 6.06
CA VAL A 3 14.06 0.64 4.67
C VAL A 3 12.95 1.14 3.73
N MET A 4 11.70 0.95 4.09
CA MET A 4 10.57 1.37 3.26
C MET A 4 10.45 2.88 3.16
N ASP A 5 10.75 3.62 4.23
CA ASP A 5 10.77 5.08 4.18
C ASP A 5 11.89 5.59 3.27
N ARG A 6 13.03 4.91 3.29
CA ARG A 6 14.12 5.23 2.35
C ARG A 6 13.72 4.95 0.91
N ASP A 7 13.00 3.86 0.67
CA ASP A 7 12.52 3.53 -0.67
C ASP A 7 11.55 4.59 -1.19
N ILE A 8 10.65 5.08 -0.34
CA ILE A 8 9.72 6.16 -0.70
C ILE A 8 10.49 7.42 -1.08
N LYS A 9 11.47 7.81 -0.26
CA LYS A 9 12.31 8.99 -0.54
C LYS A 9 13.10 8.80 -1.82
N HIS A 10 13.63 7.61 -2.05
CA HIS A 10 14.36 7.30 -3.27
C HIS A 10 13.45 7.44 -4.49
N LEU A 11 12.23 6.91 -4.44
CA LEU A 11 11.27 7.04 -5.52
C LEU A 11 10.95 8.51 -5.82
N LEU A 12 10.70 9.30 -4.77
CA LEU A 12 10.45 10.73 -4.93
C LEU A 12 11.64 11.45 -5.52
N ASN A 13 12.84 11.21 -4.99
CA ASN A 13 14.05 11.85 -5.48
C ASN A 13 14.33 11.47 -6.93
N THR A 14 14.11 10.21 -7.28
CA THR A 14 14.28 9.73 -8.66
C THR A 14 13.31 10.44 -9.59
N TYR A 15 12.05 10.57 -9.16
CA TYR A 15 11.03 11.25 -9.95
C TYR A 15 11.38 12.72 -10.17
N TYR A 16 11.72 13.44 -9.09
CA TYR A 16 12.10 14.85 -9.19
C TYR A 16 13.38 15.06 -9.97
N TYR A 17 14.36 14.18 -9.75
CA TYR A 17 15.65 14.27 -10.45
C TYR A 17 15.47 14.11 -11.95
N ARG A 18 14.65 13.16 -12.36
CA ARG A 18 14.34 12.96 -13.78
C ARG A 18 13.62 14.14 -14.38
N ASP A 19 12.69 14.72 -13.64
CA ASP A 19 11.95 15.88 -14.09
C ASP A 19 12.88 17.07 -14.33
N LYS A 20 13.80 17.31 -13.39
CA LYS A 20 14.82 18.36 -13.55
C LYS A 20 15.77 18.09 -14.70
N HIS A 21 16.15 16.84 -14.88
CA HIS A 21 16.99 16.45 -16.00
C HIS A 21 16.29 16.56 -17.33
N THR A 22 14.98 16.30 -17.34
CA THR A 22 14.14 16.40 -18.53
C THR A 22 14.21 17.83 -19.11
N GLU A 23 14.25 18.82 -18.25
CA GLU A 23 14.35 20.22 -18.67
C GLU A 23 15.68 20.56 -19.33
N ARG A 24 16.73 19.76 -19.06
CA ARG A 24 18.09 20.05 -19.52
C ARG A 24 18.51 19.25 -20.75
N LEU A 25 17.76 18.21 -21.09
CA LEU A 25 18.13 17.29 -22.16
C LEU A 25 17.19 17.50 -23.35
N ALA A 26 17.67 17.12 -24.54
CA ALA A 26 16.85 17.22 -25.75
C ALA A 26 15.59 16.36 -25.60
N PRO A 27 14.42 16.87 -25.95
CA PRO A 27 13.16 16.17 -25.73
C PRO A 27 13.07 14.76 -26.29
N GLY A 28 13.81 14.46 -27.33
CA GLY A 28 13.80 13.12 -27.93
C GLY A 28 14.68 12.08 -27.24
N GLU A 29 15.52 12.51 -26.30
CA GLU A 29 16.45 11.59 -25.63
C GLU A 29 15.92 11.02 -24.31
N LEU A 30 14.88 11.62 -23.75
CA LEU A 30 14.49 11.43 -22.38
C LEU A 30 13.35 10.47 -22.16
N TRP A 31 12.47 10.39 -23.11
CA TRP A 31 11.24 9.67 -22.93
C TRP A 31 11.17 8.46 -23.83
N SER A 32 12.03 7.47 -23.51
CA SER A 32 11.74 6.12 -24.00
C SER A 32 10.46 5.64 -23.34
N THR A 33 9.75 4.75 -24.01
CA THR A 33 8.53 4.14 -23.47
C THR A 33 8.79 3.51 -22.10
N ASP A 34 9.98 2.92 -21.92
CA ASP A 34 10.36 2.26 -20.68
C ASP A 34 10.47 3.25 -19.51
N HIS A 35 11.01 4.44 -19.74
CA HIS A 35 11.09 5.47 -18.71
C HIS A 35 9.70 5.98 -18.31
N ALA A 36 8.82 6.19 -19.27
CA ALA A 36 7.46 6.62 -18.99
C ALA A 36 6.71 5.59 -18.15
N VAL A 37 6.82 4.31 -18.49
CA VAL A 37 6.17 3.21 -17.74
C VAL A 37 6.73 3.14 -16.32
N LYS A 38 8.04 3.26 -16.16
CA LYS A 38 8.67 3.21 -14.83
C LYS A 38 8.23 4.39 -13.97
N ASN A 39 8.18 5.60 -14.52
CA ASN A 39 7.72 6.77 -13.78
C ASN A 39 6.27 6.64 -13.35
N MET A 40 5.42 6.08 -14.19
CA MET A 40 4.02 5.83 -13.86
C MET A 40 3.88 4.83 -12.72
N LYS A 41 4.69 3.77 -12.71
CA LYS A 41 4.68 2.79 -11.62
C LYS A 41 5.13 3.41 -10.30
N ASP A 42 6.21 4.19 -10.34
CA ASP A 42 6.73 4.87 -9.15
C ASP A 42 5.69 5.84 -8.59
N GLN A 43 5.01 6.58 -9.46
CA GLN A 43 3.96 7.52 -9.07
C GLN A 43 2.78 6.80 -8.44
N ARG A 44 2.33 5.69 -9.03
CA ARG A 44 1.22 4.89 -8.49
C ARG A 44 1.55 4.33 -7.10
N THR A 45 2.77 3.84 -6.93
CA THR A 45 3.23 3.35 -5.63
C THR A 45 3.21 4.44 -4.59
N TYR A 46 3.69 5.62 -4.95
CA TYR A 46 3.68 6.78 -4.06
C TYR A 46 2.24 7.19 -3.69
N GLU A 47 1.35 7.23 -4.66
CA GLU A 47 -0.06 7.56 -4.42
C GLU A 47 -0.71 6.55 -3.47
N ARG A 48 -0.40 5.26 -3.62
CA ARG A 48 -0.89 4.22 -2.72
C ARG A 48 -0.37 4.39 -1.30
N TYR A 49 0.90 4.77 -1.14
CA TYR A 49 1.46 5.05 0.17
C TYR A 49 0.77 6.24 0.83
N ASN A 50 0.42 7.27 0.06
CA ASN A 50 -0.33 8.41 0.58
C ASN A 50 -1.73 8.00 1.03
N LYS A 51 -2.41 7.16 0.27
CA LYS A 51 -3.72 6.62 0.66
C LYS A 51 -3.61 5.78 1.93
N LEU A 52 -2.56 4.99 2.04
CA LEU A 52 -2.28 4.20 3.25
C LEU A 52 -2.19 5.09 4.48
N GLU A 53 -1.38 6.16 4.42
CA GLU A 53 -1.24 7.10 5.53
C GLU A 53 -2.56 7.79 5.87
N THR A 54 -3.32 8.18 4.86
CA THR A 54 -4.64 8.80 5.05
C THR A 54 -5.57 7.86 5.80
N ILE A 55 -5.64 6.59 5.39
CA ILE A 55 -6.50 5.60 6.02
C ILE A 55 -6.06 5.33 7.47
N ILE A 56 -4.75 5.21 7.71
CA ILE A 56 -4.22 5.03 9.06
C ILE A 56 -4.65 6.19 9.96
N ASN A 57 -4.52 7.42 9.48
CA ASN A 57 -4.90 8.61 10.24
C ASN A 57 -6.41 8.64 10.52
N GLU A 58 -7.23 8.31 9.53
CA GLU A 58 -8.68 8.21 9.70
C GLU A 58 -9.06 7.19 10.76
N ARG A 59 -8.43 6.00 10.71
CA ARG A 59 -8.75 4.94 11.66
C ARG A 59 -8.24 5.26 13.06
N THR A 60 -7.08 5.87 13.17
CA THR A 60 -6.55 6.31 14.46
C THR A 60 -7.50 7.30 15.10
N THR A 61 -7.98 8.28 14.35
CA THR A 61 -8.93 9.29 14.84
C THR A 61 -10.27 8.66 15.23
N LYS A 62 -10.82 7.82 14.35
CA LYS A 62 -12.13 7.21 14.55
C LYS A 62 -12.15 6.25 15.74
N SER A 63 -11.05 5.57 16.00
CA SER A 63 -10.91 4.63 17.10
C SER A 63 -10.51 5.30 18.42
N ARG A 64 -10.37 6.62 18.43
CA ARG A 64 -9.90 7.40 19.59
C ARG A 64 -8.53 6.93 20.07
N GLY A 65 -7.64 6.62 19.12
CA GLY A 65 -6.27 6.21 19.42
C GLY A 65 -6.07 4.74 19.72
N THR A 66 -7.13 3.91 19.65
CA THR A 66 -6.98 2.46 19.88
C THR A 66 -6.40 1.73 18.67
N PHE A 67 -6.67 2.23 17.47
CA PHE A 67 -6.05 1.70 16.26
C PHE A 67 -4.73 2.42 16.04
N VAL A 68 -3.64 1.73 16.29
CA VAL A 68 -2.28 2.28 16.17
C VAL A 68 -1.47 1.40 15.23
N MET A 69 -0.75 2.03 14.30
CA MET A 69 0.17 1.33 13.40
C MET A 69 1.60 1.72 13.74
N PRO A 70 2.31 0.93 14.55
CA PRO A 70 3.74 1.15 14.76
C PRO A 70 4.51 1.10 13.44
N ARG A 71 5.68 1.69 13.43
CA ARG A 71 6.51 1.81 12.23
C ARG A 71 6.75 0.47 11.53
N GLN A 72 7.03 -0.59 12.28
CA GLN A 72 7.24 -1.92 11.72
C GLN A 72 6.02 -2.42 10.95
N GLN A 73 4.83 -2.17 11.48
CA GLN A 73 3.59 -2.55 10.82
C GLN A 73 3.35 -1.71 9.56
N LYS A 74 3.63 -0.41 9.62
CA LYS A 74 3.55 0.45 8.43
C LYS A 74 4.51 -0.01 7.34
N ASP A 75 5.73 -0.37 7.71
CA ASP A 75 6.72 -0.86 6.76
C ASP A 75 6.26 -2.16 6.10
N ARG A 76 5.68 -3.06 6.89
CA ARG A 76 5.13 -4.31 6.37
C ARG A 76 4.00 -4.05 5.39
N ALA A 77 3.09 -3.13 5.72
CA ALA A 77 1.99 -2.76 4.84
C ALA A 77 2.50 -2.18 3.52
N ARG A 78 3.50 -1.31 3.57
CA ARG A 78 4.11 -0.74 2.36
C ARG A 78 4.76 -1.81 1.49
N TYR A 79 5.45 -2.76 2.12
CA TYR A 79 6.04 -3.88 1.41
C TYR A 79 4.97 -4.67 0.64
N LEU A 80 3.86 -4.99 1.31
CA LEU A 80 2.77 -5.73 0.69
C LEU A 80 2.12 -4.95 -0.46
N ILE A 81 1.92 -3.65 -0.28
CA ILE A 81 1.37 -2.80 -1.33
C ILE A 81 2.27 -2.82 -2.58
N GLN A 82 3.57 -2.81 -2.38
CA GLN A 82 4.54 -2.81 -3.48
C GLN A 82 4.58 -4.13 -4.22
N HIS A 83 4.43 -5.25 -3.51
CA HIS A 83 4.67 -6.58 -4.06
C HIS A 83 3.41 -7.37 -4.42
N LEU A 84 2.25 -6.98 -3.89
CA LEU A 84 1.01 -7.64 -4.24
C LEU A 84 0.37 -6.98 -5.46
N ASP A 85 -0.11 -7.80 -6.38
CA ASP A 85 -0.85 -7.30 -7.53
C ASP A 85 -2.25 -6.88 -7.10
N PHE A 86 -2.60 -5.66 -7.45
CA PHE A 86 -3.94 -5.15 -7.21
C PHE A 86 -4.88 -5.64 -8.31
N ASN A 87 -5.91 -6.38 -7.90
CA ASN A 87 -6.94 -6.84 -8.82
C ASN A 87 -8.18 -5.98 -8.66
N THR A 88 -8.53 -5.26 -9.73
CA THR A 88 -9.63 -4.29 -9.73
C THR A 88 -11.00 -4.91 -9.93
N SER A 89 -11.11 -6.22 -10.14
CA SER A 89 -12.37 -6.82 -10.59
C SER A 89 -13.52 -6.72 -9.60
N ARG A 90 -13.26 -6.67 -8.29
CA ARG A 90 -14.29 -6.62 -7.26
C ARG A 90 -14.00 -5.68 -6.08
N THR A 91 -12.81 -5.08 -6.07
CA THR A 91 -12.42 -4.19 -4.98
C THR A 91 -11.77 -2.94 -5.56
N ASN A 92 -11.96 -1.81 -4.91
CA ASN A 92 -11.24 -0.61 -5.26
C ASN A 92 -9.92 -0.56 -4.49
N GLU A 93 -9.09 0.41 -4.84
CA GLU A 93 -7.75 0.56 -4.26
C GLU A 93 -7.82 0.83 -2.76
N GLN A 94 -8.77 1.65 -2.32
CA GLN A 94 -8.96 1.93 -0.89
C GLN A 94 -9.27 0.65 -0.12
N GLN A 95 -10.17 -0.18 -0.63
CA GLN A 95 -10.53 -1.46 0.00
C GLN A 95 -9.33 -2.40 0.06
N PHE A 96 -8.54 -2.44 -1.01
CA PHE A 96 -7.32 -3.25 -1.06
C PHE A 96 -6.35 -2.84 0.05
N ILE A 97 -6.11 -1.54 0.22
CA ILE A 97 -5.23 -1.02 1.26
C ILE A 97 -5.78 -1.34 2.65
N VAL A 98 -7.07 -1.18 2.86
CA VAL A 98 -7.71 -1.51 4.14
C VAL A 98 -7.51 -2.99 4.49
N MET A 99 -7.69 -3.89 3.52
CA MET A 99 -7.48 -5.32 3.74
C MET A 99 -6.01 -5.62 4.09
N ILE A 100 -5.06 -4.95 3.47
CA ILE A 100 -3.65 -5.07 3.82
C ILE A 100 -3.40 -4.63 5.27
N LEU A 101 -3.98 -3.50 5.68
CA LEU A 101 -3.81 -2.99 7.05
C LEU A 101 -4.35 -3.99 8.07
N ILE A 102 -5.53 -4.55 7.82
CA ILE A 102 -6.13 -5.55 8.72
C ILE A 102 -5.24 -6.80 8.77
N TYR A 103 -4.76 -7.25 7.63
CA TYR A 103 -3.85 -8.40 7.59
C TYR A 103 -2.59 -8.17 8.42
N VAL A 104 -1.98 -7.00 8.30
CA VAL A 104 -0.78 -6.67 9.08
C VAL A 104 -1.08 -6.67 10.57
N LYS A 105 -2.24 -6.15 10.98
CA LYS A 105 -2.65 -6.20 12.39
C LYS A 105 -2.86 -7.63 12.88
N LEU A 106 -3.46 -8.47 12.06
CA LEU A 106 -3.67 -9.88 12.40
C LEU A 106 -2.35 -10.65 12.48
N GLU A 107 -1.44 -10.39 11.55
CA GLU A 107 -0.11 -10.99 11.53
C GLU A 107 0.70 -10.60 12.76
N SER A 108 0.58 -9.36 13.20
CA SER A 108 1.38 -8.79 14.29
C SER A 108 0.88 -9.17 15.68
N ASN A 109 -0.36 -9.64 15.81
CA ASN A 109 -0.96 -9.97 17.09
C ASN A 109 -1.65 -11.33 17.01
N HIS A 110 -1.05 -12.33 17.64
CA HIS A 110 -1.56 -13.71 17.63
C HIS A 110 -2.95 -13.84 18.30
N ASN A 111 -3.31 -12.91 19.16
CA ASN A 111 -4.62 -12.92 19.83
C ASN A 111 -5.70 -12.20 19.03
N ALA A 112 -5.32 -11.48 17.98
CA ALA A 112 -6.28 -10.78 17.14
C ALA A 112 -7.01 -11.77 16.22
N ARG A 113 -8.30 -11.54 16.03
CA ARG A 113 -9.15 -12.34 15.15
C ARG A 113 -9.86 -11.44 14.15
N VAL A 114 -10.26 -12.01 13.02
CA VAL A 114 -10.94 -11.27 11.96
C VAL A 114 -12.17 -10.53 12.50
N ILE A 115 -12.89 -11.15 13.43
CA ILE A 115 -14.11 -10.56 14.00
C ILE A 115 -13.84 -9.19 14.65
N HIS A 116 -12.66 -8.97 15.18
CA HIS A 116 -12.28 -7.69 15.79
C HIS A 116 -12.25 -6.55 14.76
N TYR A 117 -12.14 -6.87 13.48
CA TYR A 117 -12.03 -5.90 12.39
C TYR A 117 -13.28 -5.81 11.53
N TYR A 118 -14.38 -6.50 11.92
CA TYR A 118 -15.64 -6.41 11.19
C TYR A 118 -16.15 -4.97 11.07
N PRO A 119 -16.11 -4.14 12.13
CA PRO A 119 -16.54 -2.75 11.98
C PRO A 119 -15.72 -1.98 10.96
N MET A 120 -14.41 -2.22 10.91
CA MET A 120 -13.53 -1.57 9.92
C MET A 120 -13.85 -2.03 8.50
N LEU A 121 -14.10 -3.33 8.31
CA LEU A 121 -14.52 -3.85 7.01
C LEU A 121 -15.85 -3.21 6.57
N GLU A 122 -16.80 -3.11 7.49
CA GLU A 122 -18.10 -2.50 7.22
C GLU A 122 -17.98 -1.04 6.83
N ASP A 123 -17.12 -0.28 7.52
CA ASP A 123 -16.91 1.14 7.25
C ASP A 123 -16.43 1.40 5.82
N TYR A 124 -15.71 0.44 5.24
CA TYR A 124 -15.20 0.56 3.88
C TYR A 124 -15.94 -0.31 2.87
N ASN A 125 -17.11 -0.83 3.28
CA ASN A 125 -18.00 -1.66 2.43
C ASN A 125 -17.29 -2.91 1.87
N ILE A 126 -16.49 -3.57 2.71
CA ILE A 126 -15.79 -4.78 2.34
C ILE A 126 -16.54 -5.99 2.91
N PRO A 127 -17.15 -6.84 2.08
CA PRO A 127 -17.76 -8.07 2.57
C PRO A 127 -16.72 -8.99 3.22
N VAL A 128 -17.11 -9.66 4.29
CA VAL A 128 -16.20 -10.59 4.98
C VAL A 128 -15.69 -11.68 4.02
N THR A 129 -16.57 -12.16 3.14
CA THR A 129 -16.18 -13.16 2.13
C THR A 129 -15.08 -12.66 1.21
N THR A 130 -15.13 -11.39 0.81
CA THR A 130 -14.10 -10.75 0.00
C THR A 130 -12.76 -10.73 0.74
N PHE A 131 -12.79 -10.37 2.02
CA PHE A 131 -11.59 -10.35 2.86
C PHE A 131 -11.00 -11.76 3.03
N ILE A 132 -11.84 -12.77 3.22
CA ILE A 132 -11.38 -14.15 3.35
C ILE A 132 -10.69 -14.61 2.06
N LYS A 133 -11.25 -14.28 0.90
CA LYS A 133 -10.62 -14.58 -0.39
C LYS A 133 -9.27 -13.88 -0.53
N PHE A 134 -9.20 -12.64 -0.07
CA PHE A 134 -7.93 -11.89 -0.04
C PHE A 134 -6.88 -12.63 0.81
N LEU A 135 -7.26 -13.11 1.99
CA LEU A 135 -6.35 -13.87 2.85
C LEU A 135 -5.87 -15.17 2.19
N VAL A 136 -6.74 -15.87 1.50
CA VAL A 136 -6.38 -17.08 0.77
C VAL A 136 -5.36 -16.78 -0.33
N ASN A 137 -5.58 -15.72 -1.09
CA ASN A 137 -4.67 -15.30 -2.15
C ASN A 137 -3.32 -14.87 -1.58
N LEU A 138 -3.33 -14.21 -0.43
CA LEU A 138 -2.12 -13.78 0.25
C LEU A 138 -1.29 -14.99 0.73
N ASN A 139 -1.94 -16.03 1.24
CA ASN A 139 -1.26 -17.26 1.61
C ASN A 139 -0.59 -17.93 0.40
N LYS A 140 -1.25 -17.92 -0.75
CA LYS A 140 -0.64 -18.42 -1.98
C LYS A 140 0.60 -17.62 -2.35
N PHE A 141 0.51 -16.29 -2.24
CA PHE A 141 1.65 -15.40 -2.51
C PHE A 141 2.85 -15.77 -1.63
N HIS A 142 2.62 -15.99 -0.33
CA HIS A 142 3.68 -16.35 0.60
C HIS A 142 4.27 -17.74 0.32
N ASN A 143 3.44 -18.68 -0.09
CA ASN A 143 3.90 -20.04 -0.39
C ASN A 143 4.69 -20.12 -1.69
N GLU A 144 4.43 -19.22 -2.64
CA GLU A 144 5.14 -19.16 -3.92
C GLU A 144 6.46 -18.40 -3.82
N ASN A 145 6.63 -17.63 -2.78
CA ASN A 145 7.83 -16.86 -2.50
C ASN A 145 8.52 -17.38 -1.24
#